data_4a7139073f355d7300cee3aee276227e
#
_entry.id   4a7139073f355d7300cee3aee276227e
#
_cell.length_a   1.000
_cell.length_b   1.000
_cell.length_c   1.000
_cell.angle_alpha   90.00
_cell.angle_beta   90.00
_cell.angle_gamma   90.00
#
_symmetry.space_group_name_H-M   'P 1'
#
loop_
_entity.id
_entity.type
_entity.pdbx_description
1 polymer ?
#
loop_
_entity_poly.entity_id
_entity_poly.type
_entity_poly.pdbx_seq_one_letter_code
_entity_poly.pdbx_strand_id
1 'polypeptide(L)'
;EIRHNFNSQPLLAGMITSDEPGIYREGMHGVRHESLLLCVDNGVNEFGSWRAFENLTLCHIDTSAILPDLMTDEEIAWLNAYNADVYRKLSPALSPEVAEWLRERTAPVVR
;
A
#
# COMPACT_ATOMS: atom_id res chain seq x y z
N GLU A 1 15.93 -4.69 -4.69
CA GLU A 1 15.20 -5.88 -4.23
C GLU A 1 15.62 -6.25 -2.82
N ILE A 2 14.65 -6.39 -1.91
CA ILE A 2 14.88 -6.85 -0.54
C ILE A 2 14.64 -8.36 -0.53
N ARG A 3 15.72 -9.14 -0.67
CA ARG A 3 15.67 -10.58 -0.46
C ARG A 3 16.58 -10.94 0.70
N HIS A 4 16.00 -11.63 1.67
CA HIS A 4 16.66 -11.97 2.93
C HIS A 4 18.04 -12.63 2.79
N ASN A 5 18.27 -13.41 1.74
CA ASN A 5 19.50 -14.19 1.56
C ASN A 5 20.48 -13.60 0.54
N PHE A 6 20.15 -12.49 -0.14
CA PHE A 6 20.97 -11.98 -1.26
C PHE A 6 21.38 -10.52 -1.13
N ASN A 7 20.84 -9.81 -0.17
CA ASN A 7 21.14 -8.39 -0.01
C ASN A 7 21.56 -8.09 1.42
N SER A 8 22.82 -7.69 1.58
CA SER A 8 23.41 -7.28 2.86
C SER A 8 23.34 -5.78 3.10
N GLN A 9 22.76 -5.01 2.18
CA GLN A 9 22.63 -3.56 2.35
C GLN A 9 21.53 -3.23 3.36
N PRO A 10 21.83 -2.48 4.42
CA PRO A 10 20.81 -2.02 5.36
C PRO A 10 19.89 -1.02 4.66
N LEU A 11 18.62 -1.03 5.03
CA LEU A 11 17.69 0.02 4.66
C LEU A 11 18.01 1.30 5.44
N LEU A 12 18.25 2.38 4.70
CA LEU A 12 18.53 3.71 5.26
C LEU A 12 17.36 4.65 4.94
N ALA A 13 17.17 5.64 5.82
CA ALA A 13 16.21 6.71 5.56
C ALA A 13 16.51 7.41 4.22
N GLY A 14 15.48 7.68 3.44
CA GLY A 14 15.57 8.22 2.09
C GLY A 14 15.65 7.16 0.98
N MET A 15 15.84 5.89 1.29
CA MET A 15 15.78 4.81 0.30
C MET A 15 14.34 4.50 -0.09
N ILE A 16 14.15 4.23 -1.38
CA ILE A 16 12.87 3.80 -1.95
C ILE A 16 12.98 2.33 -2.34
N THR A 17 11.96 1.57 -2.00
CA THR A 17 11.81 0.17 -2.41
C THR A 17 10.39 -0.11 -2.87
N SER A 18 10.20 -1.15 -3.67
CA SER A 18 8.86 -1.68 -3.97
C SER A 18 8.47 -2.74 -2.93
N ASP A 19 7.20 -2.73 -2.56
CA ASP A 19 6.52 -3.82 -1.85
C ASP A 19 5.54 -4.44 -2.84
N GLU A 20 5.85 -5.65 -3.31
CA GLU A 20 5.18 -6.26 -4.46
C GLU A 20 4.87 -7.75 -4.26
N PRO A 21 4.15 -8.11 -3.19
CA PRO A 21 3.74 -9.49 -2.98
C PRO A 21 2.81 -9.96 -4.09
N GLY A 22 2.96 -11.22 -4.52
CA GLY A 22 2.14 -11.77 -5.58
C GLY A 22 1.99 -13.29 -5.47
N ILE A 23 0.87 -13.77 -5.99
CA ILE A 23 0.55 -15.19 -6.12
C ILE A 23 0.36 -15.50 -7.60
N TYR A 24 1.02 -16.56 -8.07
CA TYR A 24 0.99 -16.95 -9.47
C TYR A 24 0.72 -18.46 -9.56
N ARG A 25 -0.27 -18.83 -10.37
CA ARG A 25 -0.62 -20.23 -10.65
C ARG A 25 -0.53 -20.48 -12.14
N GLU A 26 0.41 -21.35 -12.53
CA GLU A 26 0.66 -21.66 -13.93
C GLU A 26 -0.62 -22.12 -14.65
N GLY A 27 -0.86 -21.55 -15.84
CA GLY A 27 -2.04 -21.82 -16.66
C GLY A 27 -3.38 -21.34 -16.09
N MET A 28 -3.37 -20.59 -14.98
CA MET A 28 -4.59 -20.11 -14.30
C MET A 28 -4.62 -18.59 -14.16
N HIS A 29 -3.80 -18.01 -13.25
CA HIS A 29 -3.84 -16.58 -12.96
C HIS A 29 -2.58 -16.11 -12.23
N GLY A 30 -2.40 -14.79 -12.23
CA GLY A 30 -1.47 -14.09 -11.34
C GLY A 30 -2.14 -12.88 -10.73
N VAL A 31 -1.83 -12.63 -9.47
CA VAL A 31 -2.28 -11.43 -8.73
C VAL A 31 -1.09 -10.85 -8.01
N ARG A 32 -0.85 -9.54 -8.17
CA ARG A 32 0.14 -8.78 -7.43
C ARG A 32 -0.41 -7.42 -7.04
N HIS A 33 -0.22 -7.03 -5.80
CA HIS A 33 -0.31 -5.65 -5.36
C HIS A 33 1.08 -5.07 -5.25
N GLU A 34 1.25 -3.82 -5.69
CA GLU A 34 2.55 -3.18 -5.68
C GLU A 34 2.45 -1.73 -5.23
N SER A 35 3.32 -1.35 -4.31
CA SER A 35 3.48 0.04 -3.87
C SER A 35 4.95 0.38 -3.76
N LEU A 36 5.30 1.63 -4.05
CA LEU A 36 6.59 2.19 -3.71
C LEU A 36 6.55 2.71 -2.27
N LEU A 37 7.57 2.36 -1.51
CA LEU A 37 7.71 2.72 -0.11
C LEU A 37 8.98 3.56 0.09
N LEU A 38 8.84 4.67 0.81
CA LEU A 38 9.97 5.47 1.30
C LEU A 38 10.35 5.01 2.69
N CYS A 39 11.61 4.62 2.88
CA CYS A 39 12.15 4.32 4.19
C CYS A 39 12.40 5.64 4.95
N VAL A 40 11.86 5.75 6.15
CA VAL A 40 11.97 6.94 7.01
C VAL A 40 12.49 6.59 8.39
N ASP A 41 13.05 7.56 9.09
CA ASP A 41 13.41 7.40 10.50
C ASP A 41 12.15 7.29 11.36
N ASN A 42 12.17 6.35 12.30
CA ASN A 42 11.05 6.11 13.23
C ASN A 42 11.52 6.09 14.70
N GLY A 43 12.48 6.94 15.03
CA GLY A 43 12.97 7.15 16.38
C GLY A 43 14.13 6.24 16.78
N VAL A 44 14.60 6.50 18.00
CA VAL A 44 15.72 5.79 18.66
C VAL A 44 15.28 5.44 20.06
N ASN A 45 15.61 4.23 20.51
CA ASN A 45 15.43 3.79 21.89
C ASN A 45 16.64 2.98 22.36
N GLU A 46 16.55 2.35 23.52
CA GLU A 46 17.61 1.54 24.11
C GLU A 46 18.02 0.32 23.26
N PHE A 47 17.15 -0.14 22.34
CA PHE A 47 17.43 -1.26 21.45
C PHE A 47 18.01 -0.83 20.09
N GLY A 48 18.02 0.47 19.77
CA GLY A 48 18.61 1.00 18.55
C GLY A 48 17.77 2.03 17.81
N SER A 49 18.14 2.25 16.55
CA SER A 49 17.44 3.15 15.63
C SER A 49 16.42 2.37 14.80
N TRP A 50 15.21 2.87 14.75
CA TRP A 50 14.09 2.23 14.06
C TRP A 50 13.79 2.91 12.73
N ARG A 51 13.26 2.14 11.80
CA ARG A 51 12.79 2.61 10.50
C ARG A 51 11.32 2.27 10.32
N ALA A 52 10.64 3.10 9.56
CA ALA A 52 9.27 2.86 9.10
C ALA A 52 9.19 3.08 7.60
N PHE A 53 8.04 2.79 7.02
CA PHE A 53 7.79 3.04 5.61
C PHE A 53 6.61 3.98 5.44
N GLU A 54 6.79 4.96 4.56
CA GLU A 54 5.73 5.80 4.03
C GLU A 54 5.38 5.34 2.62
N ASN A 55 4.10 5.22 2.33
CA ASN A 55 3.65 4.83 1.01
C ASN A 55 3.73 6.00 0.04
N LEU A 56 4.41 5.81 -1.10
CA LEU A 56 4.55 6.82 -2.16
C LEU A 56 3.53 6.64 -3.28
N THR A 57 3.04 5.42 -3.50
CA THR A 57 2.07 5.15 -4.57
C THR A 57 0.70 5.72 -4.20
N LEU A 58 0.17 6.57 -5.06
CA LEU A 58 -1.15 7.17 -4.93
C LEU A 58 -2.06 6.64 -6.05
N CYS A 59 -2.44 5.37 -5.94
CA CYS A 59 -3.40 4.72 -6.81
C CYS A 59 -4.35 3.91 -5.95
N HIS A 60 -5.65 4.02 -6.17
CA HIS A 60 -6.60 3.24 -5.40
C HIS A 60 -6.36 1.73 -5.59
N ILE A 61 -6.55 0.99 -4.53
CA ILE A 61 -6.58 -0.48 -4.61
C ILE A 61 -8.01 -0.87 -4.98
N ASP A 62 -8.14 -1.59 -6.11
CA ASP A 62 -9.44 -2.11 -6.56
C ASP A 62 -9.94 -3.17 -5.57
N THR A 63 -11.09 -2.89 -4.99
CA THR A 63 -11.71 -3.75 -3.98
C THR A 63 -12.70 -4.76 -4.55
N SER A 64 -12.94 -4.74 -5.88
CA SER A 64 -13.95 -5.60 -6.52
C SER A 64 -13.64 -7.11 -6.43
N ALA A 65 -12.37 -7.47 -6.29
CA ALA A 65 -11.91 -8.86 -6.17
C ALA A 65 -11.57 -9.26 -4.72
N ILE A 66 -11.85 -8.41 -3.75
CA ILE A 66 -11.56 -8.67 -2.34
C ILE A 66 -12.73 -9.41 -1.70
N LEU A 67 -12.41 -10.41 -0.89
CA LEU A 67 -13.36 -11.12 -0.04
C LEU A 67 -13.21 -10.61 1.41
N PRO A 68 -14.06 -9.67 1.86
CA PRO A 68 -13.90 -9.01 3.18
C PRO A 68 -13.93 -10.01 4.34
N ASP A 69 -14.68 -11.08 4.21
CA ASP A 69 -14.79 -12.13 5.25
C ASP A 69 -13.48 -12.89 5.50
N LEU A 70 -12.52 -12.82 4.56
CA LEU A 70 -11.19 -13.42 4.71
C LEU A 70 -10.15 -12.43 5.26
N MET A 71 -10.50 -11.17 5.44
CA MET A 71 -9.63 -10.13 5.98
C MET A 71 -9.87 -9.95 7.48
N THR A 72 -8.82 -9.57 8.19
CA THR A 72 -8.95 -9.09 9.58
C THR A 72 -9.52 -7.66 9.61
N ASP A 73 -10.02 -7.24 10.77
CA ASP A 73 -10.50 -5.85 10.95
C ASP A 73 -9.39 -4.82 10.75
N GLU A 74 -8.15 -5.16 11.14
CA GLU A 74 -6.98 -4.31 10.96
C GLU A 74 -6.62 -4.14 9.48
N GLU A 75 -6.68 -5.21 8.68
CA GLU A 75 -6.42 -5.16 7.25
C GLU A 75 -7.49 -4.33 6.52
N ILE A 76 -8.77 -4.49 6.88
CA ILE A 76 -9.86 -3.67 6.33
C ILE A 76 -9.66 -2.20 6.71
N ALA A 77 -9.33 -1.91 7.97
CA ALA A 77 -9.10 -0.54 8.43
C ALA A 77 -7.90 0.10 7.68
N TRP A 78 -6.82 -0.64 7.50
CA TRP A 78 -5.65 -0.18 6.73
C TRP A 78 -6.02 0.12 5.28
N LEU A 79 -6.71 -0.80 4.60
CA LEU A 79 -7.12 -0.64 3.20
C LEU A 79 -8.04 0.59 3.03
N ASN A 80 -9.01 0.75 3.91
CA ASN A 80 -9.91 1.88 3.89
C ASN A 80 -9.18 3.21 4.14
N ALA A 81 -8.25 3.24 5.09
CA ALA A 81 -7.42 4.42 5.36
C ALA A 81 -6.54 4.77 4.16
N TYR A 82 -5.94 3.78 3.51
CA TYR A 82 -5.13 3.96 2.30
C TYR A 82 -5.95 4.55 1.15
N ASN A 83 -7.09 3.94 0.81
CA ASN A 83 -7.95 4.42 -0.27
C ASN A 83 -8.52 5.83 0.03
N ALA A 84 -8.87 6.12 1.27
CA ALA A 84 -9.30 7.45 1.69
C ALA A 84 -8.18 8.50 1.52
N ASP A 85 -6.93 8.14 1.84
CA ASP A 85 -5.77 9.04 1.64
C ASP A 85 -5.49 9.30 0.16
N VAL A 86 -5.63 8.28 -0.70
CA VAL A 86 -5.54 8.42 -2.17
C VAL A 86 -6.58 9.42 -2.66
N TYR A 87 -7.84 9.26 -2.27
CA TYR A 87 -8.90 10.20 -2.65
C TYR A 87 -8.61 11.63 -2.18
N ARG A 88 -8.28 11.76 -0.90
CA ARG A 88 -7.99 13.06 -0.28
C ARG A 88 -6.87 13.82 -0.99
N LYS A 89 -5.82 13.11 -1.39
CA LYS A 89 -4.63 13.72 -2.03
C LYS A 89 -4.85 14.02 -3.50
N LEU A 90 -5.57 13.17 -4.23
CA LEU A 90 -5.71 13.30 -5.68
C LEU A 90 -6.94 14.12 -6.10
N SER A 91 -8.07 14.03 -5.39
CA SER A 91 -9.32 14.66 -5.80
C SER A 91 -9.22 16.18 -6.05
N PRO A 92 -8.39 16.98 -5.32
CA PRO A 92 -8.29 18.41 -5.60
C PRO A 92 -7.66 18.77 -6.95
N ALA A 93 -6.91 17.83 -7.56
CA ALA A 93 -6.25 18.01 -8.84
C ALA A 93 -7.03 17.42 -10.04
N LEU A 94 -8.18 16.79 -9.79
CA LEU A 94 -8.99 16.11 -10.79
C LEU A 94 -10.19 16.98 -11.23
N SER A 95 -10.71 16.69 -12.43
CA SER A 95 -12.01 17.25 -12.81
C SER A 95 -13.12 16.70 -11.89
N PRO A 96 -14.25 17.41 -11.72
CA PRO A 96 -15.35 16.94 -10.87
C PRO A 96 -15.85 15.52 -11.23
N GLU A 97 -15.92 15.20 -12.51
CA GLU A 97 -16.34 13.88 -12.99
C GLU A 97 -15.35 12.79 -12.57
N VAL A 98 -14.04 13.02 -12.74
CA VAL A 98 -13.00 12.05 -12.38
C VAL A 98 -12.87 11.93 -10.85
N ALA A 99 -13.03 13.04 -10.12
CA ALA A 99 -13.04 13.01 -8.66
C ALA A 99 -14.21 12.19 -8.12
N GLU A 100 -15.39 12.29 -8.73
CA GLU A 100 -16.55 11.47 -8.35
C GLU A 100 -16.31 9.99 -8.65
N TRP A 101 -15.78 9.66 -9.82
CA TRP A 101 -15.38 8.30 -10.16
C TRP A 101 -14.38 7.75 -9.12
N LEU A 102 -13.36 8.55 -8.76
CA LEU A 102 -12.37 8.14 -7.77
C LEU A 102 -13.01 7.95 -6.38
N ARG A 103 -13.98 8.80 -6.01
CA ARG A 103 -14.73 8.68 -4.77
C ARG A 103 -15.45 7.32 -4.66
N GLU A 104 -16.07 6.88 -5.75
CA GLU A 104 -16.72 5.57 -5.80
C GLU A 104 -15.72 4.42 -5.67
N ARG A 105 -14.55 4.52 -6.34
CA ARG A 105 -13.51 3.49 -6.33
C ARG A 105 -12.75 3.39 -5.01
N THR A 106 -12.78 4.45 -4.22
CA THR A 106 -12.15 4.51 -2.89
C THR A 106 -13.16 4.36 -1.75
N ALA A 107 -14.40 3.97 -2.06
CA ALA A 107 -15.42 3.72 -1.05
C ALA A 107 -14.97 2.64 -0.06
N PRO A 108 -15.33 2.78 1.23
CA PRO A 108 -14.90 1.84 2.25
C PRO A 108 -15.41 0.41 1.99
N VAL A 109 -14.53 -0.55 2.21
CA VAL A 109 -14.90 -1.97 2.32
C VAL A 109 -15.55 -2.18 3.67
N VAL A 110 -16.69 -2.85 3.67
CA VAL A 110 -17.42 -3.27 4.85
C VAL A 110 -17.71 -4.77 4.77
N ARG A 111 -17.84 -5.44 5.92
CA ARG A 111 -18.36 -6.81 6.00
C ARG A 111 -19.86 -6.82 5.94
#